data_104854d5e7e8e46f0c152b6e74c5de4a
#
_entry.id   104854d5e7e8e46f0c152b6e74c5de4a
#
_cell.length_a   1.000
_cell.length_b   1.000
_cell.length_c   1.000
_cell.angle_alpha   90.00
_cell.angle_beta   90.00
_cell.angle_gamma   90.00
#
_symmetry.space_group_name_H-M   'P 1'
#
loop_
_entity.id
_entity.type
_entity.pdbx_description
1 polymer ?
#
loop_
_entity_poly.entity_id
_entity_poly.type
_entity_poly.pdbx_seq_one_letter_code
_entity_poly.pdbx_strand_id
1 'polypeptide(L)'
;MKSKNKIYLKDSMEVADLYLKIAQNDEKAAEELEKQKLYNQSAYFYLQAMEKQIKNYIARKIDITNKYYADQLKKTMGHSLEEALNLLLTVYCENDENLKMQINNQIVNQVLRGKDLKFLHNNVRYPTYKSSYKDYIFEEINAGECQELNGMLQALKKYLKELQNKYMFF
;
A
#
# COMPACT_ATOMS: atom_id res chain seq x y z
N MET A 1 11.43 11.83 24.10
CA MET A 1 11.74 10.48 24.61
C MET A 1 12.64 9.76 23.60
N LYS A 2 13.87 9.40 23.94
CA LYS A 2 14.72 8.58 23.02
C LYS A 2 14.26 7.13 23.18
N SER A 3 13.63 6.55 22.16
CA SER A 3 13.28 5.12 22.17
C SER A 3 14.56 4.29 22.30
N LYS A 4 14.62 3.44 23.33
CA LYS A 4 15.75 2.53 23.55
C LYS A 4 15.66 1.27 22.68
N ASN A 5 14.51 1.02 22.05
CA ASN A 5 14.26 -0.19 21.27
C ASN A 5 14.33 0.13 19.77
N LYS A 6 15.56 0.15 19.23
CA LYS A 6 15.78 0.24 17.78
C LYS A 6 16.08 -1.16 17.25
N ILE A 7 15.36 -1.55 16.20
CA ILE A 7 15.69 -2.74 15.41
C ILE A 7 16.56 -2.27 14.25
N TYR A 8 17.72 -2.89 14.11
CA TYR A 8 18.65 -2.64 13.00
C TYR A 8 18.46 -3.76 11.98
N LEU A 9 18.12 -3.38 10.74
CA LEU A 9 17.91 -4.30 9.62
C LEU A 9 19.13 -4.23 8.71
N LYS A 10 19.67 -5.38 8.36
CA LYS A 10 20.98 -5.49 7.68
C LYS A 10 20.84 -5.62 6.16
N ASP A 11 19.75 -6.17 5.70
CA ASP A 11 19.54 -6.45 4.28
C ASP A 11 18.07 -6.24 3.85
N SER A 12 17.85 -6.37 2.54
CA SER A 12 16.54 -6.16 1.92
C SER A 12 15.49 -7.16 2.38
N MET A 13 15.90 -8.40 2.70
CA MET A 13 14.97 -9.44 3.13
C MET A 13 14.45 -9.16 4.55
N GLU A 14 15.32 -8.75 5.47
CA GLU A 14 14.91 -8.35 6.82
C GLU A 14 13.92 -7.16 6.76
N VAL A 15 14.14 -6.20 5.85
CA VAL A 15 13.23 -5.07 5.65
C VAL A 15 11.90 -5.54 5.02
N ALA A 16 11.94 -6.43 4.03
CA ALA A 16 10.76 -7.00 3.42
C ALA A 16 9.89 -7.74 4.45
N ASP A 17 10.52 -8.57 5.29
CA ASP A 17 9.82 -9.31 6.34
C ASP A 17 9.22 -8.39 7.41
N LEU A 18 9.89 -7.29 7.72
CA LEU A 18 9.34 -6.27 8.62
C LEU A 18 8.11 -5.58 8.00
N TYR A 19 8.16 -5.20 6.71
CA TYR A 19 6.99 -4.66 6.02
C TYR A 19 5.82 -5.64 6.02
N LEU A 20 6.07 -6.93 5.75
CA LEU A 20 5.05 -7.96 5.81
C LEU A 20 4.42 -8.07 7.20
N LYS A 21 5.24 -8.10 8.25
CA LYS A 21 4.76 -8.15 9.64
C LYS A 21 3.91 -6.94 10.01
N ILE A 22 4.33 -5.74 9.61
CA ILE A 22 3.56 -4.52 9.87
C ILE A 22 2.25 -4.54 9.07
N ALA A 23 2.26 -4.95 7.79
CA ALA A 23 1.06 -5.08 6.98
C ALA A 23 0.04 -6.04 7.61
N GLN A 24 0.49 -7.18 8.14
CA GLN A 24 -0.37 -8.14 8.85
C GLN A 24 -0.96 -7.56 10.15
N ASN A 25 -0.20 -6.75 10.86
CA ASN A 25 -0.69 -6.07 12.06
C ASN A 25 -1.74 -5.00 11.72
N ASP A 26 -1.51 -4.23 10.65
CA ASP A 26 -2.47 -3.23 10.17
C ASP A 26 -3.78 -3.91 9.69
N GLU A 27 -3.68 -5.02 8.96
CA GLU A 27 -4.84 -5.82 8.56
C GLU A 27 -5.66 -6.28 9.77
N LYS A 28 -5.00 -6.86 10.79
CA LYS A 28 -5.68 -7.27 12.05
C LYS A 28 -6.32 -6.08 12.77
N ALA A 29 -5.64 -4.95 12.83
CA ALA A 29 -6.19 -3.75 13.42
C ALA A 29 -7.44 -3.27 12.66
N ALA A 30 -7.40 -3.30 11.31
CA ALA A 30 -8.54 -2.95 10.47
C ALA A 30 -9.75 -3.86 10.76
N GLU A 31 -9.54 -5.18 10.81
CA GLU A 31 -10.61 -6.15 11.11
C GLU A 31 -11.24 -5.94 12.48
N GLU A 32 -10.45 -5.65 13.51
CA GLU A 32 -10.97 -5.38 14.85
C GLU A 32 -11.75 -4.06 14.92
N LEU A 33 -11.28 -3.02 14.25
CA LEU A 33 -11.97 -1.73 14.15
C LEU A 33 -13.28 -1.85 13.37
N GLU A 34 -13.31 -2.67 12.30
CA GLU A 34 -14.53 -2.96 11.54
C GLU A 34 -15.60 -3.62 12.41
N LYS A 35 -15.24 -4.62 13.23
CA LYS A 35 -16.14 -5.26 14.20
C LYS A 35 -16.73 -4.26 15.19
N GLN A 36 -15.96 -3.23 15.54
CA GLN A 36 -16.40 -2.15 16.42
C GLN A 36 -17.15 -1.03 15.69
N LYS A 37 -17.40 -1.16 14.38
CA LYS A 37 -18.04 -0.18 13.51
C LYS A 37 -17.28 1.15 13.41
N LEU A 38 -15.97 1.14 13.64
CA LEU A 38 -15.07 2.28 13.46
C LEU A 38 -14.53 2.27 12.02
N TYR A 39 -15.43 2.47 11.05
CA TYR A 39 -15.16 2.20 9.64
C TYR A 39 -14.09 3.10 9.02
N ASN A 40 -14.05 4.39 9.38
CA ASN A 40 -13.00 5.29 8.87
C ASN A 40 -11.60 4.86 9.32
N GLN A 41 -11.45 4.49 10.58
CA GLN A 41 -10.19 4.00 11.14
C GLN A 41 -9.82 2.64 10.51
N SER A 42 -10.79 1.74 10.35
CA SER A 42 -10.60 0.46 9.69
C SER A 42 -10.13 0.66 8.24
N ALA A 43 -10.80 1.51 7.47
CA ALA A 43 -10.42 1.85 6.10
C ALA A 43 -8.98 2.36 6.01
N TYR A 44 -8.59 3.25 6.91
CA TYR A 44 -7.21 3.74 7.01
C TYR A 44 -6.21 2.59 7.17
N PHE A 45 -6.46 1.66 8.07
CA PHE A 45 -5.55 0.53 8.31
C PHE A 45 -5.53 -0.48 7.16
N TYR A 46 -6.66 -0.71 6.44
CA TYR A 46 -6.65 -1.50 5.21
C TYR A 46 -5.76 -0.87 4.14
N LEU A 47 -5.83 0.45 3.94
CA LEU A 47 -4.96 1.17 3.00
C LEU A 47 -3.48 1.09 3.40
N GLN A 48 -3.18 1.21 4.71
CA GLN A 48 -1.84 1.03 5.25
C GLN A 48 -1.30 -0.38 5.02
N ALA A 49 -2.15 -1.40 5.19
CA ALA A 49 -1.79 -2.79 4.93
C ALA A 49 -1.46 -3.00 3.45
N MET A 50 -2.27 -2.45 2.52
CA MET A 50 -2.01 -2.52 1.07
C MET A 50 -0.66 -1.89 0.71
N GLU A 51 -0.39 -0.67 1.21
CA GLU A 51 0.87 0.04 0.95
C GLU A 51 2.09 -0.78 1.41
N LYS A 52 2.02 -1.34 2.61
CA LYS A 52 3.12 -2.14 3.18
C LYS A 52 3.28 -3.50 2.51
N GLN A 53 2.19 -4.10 2.03
CA GLN A 53 2.29 -5.29 1.18
C GLN A 53 3.07 -4.99 -0.10
N ILE A 54 2.78 -3.89 -0.78
CA ILE A 54 3.52 -3.48 -1.97
C ILE A 54 5.01 -3.25 -1.65
N LYS A 55 5.31 -2.52 -0.57
CA LYS A 55 6.69 -2.26 -0.12
C LYS A 55 7.46 -3.53 0.23
N ASN A 56 6.79 -4.54 0.82
CA ASN A 56 7.38 -5.85 1.03
C ASN A 56 7.86 -6.47 -0.30
N TYR A 57 7.02 -6.47 -1.34
CA TYR A 57 7.38 -7.06 -2.64
C TYR A 57 8.46 -6.26 -3.37
N ILE A 58 8.47 -4.93 -3.26
CA ILE A 58 9.55 -4.09 -3.75
C ILE A 58 10.88 -4.48 -3.08
N ALA A 59 10.90 -4.52 -1.74
CA ALA A 59 12.12 -4.84 -0.99
C ALA A 59 12.66 -6.26 -1.25
N ARG A 60 11.80 -7.20 -1.68
CA ARG A 60 12.23 -8.54 -2.11
C ARG A 60 12.90 -8.55 -3.48
N LYS A 61 12.60 -7.58 -4.34
CA LYS A 61 13.09 -7.53 -5.72
C LYS A 61 14.36 -6.68 -5.86
N ILE A 62 14.56 -5.67 -5.01
CA ILE A 62 15.67 -4.72 -5.10
C ILE A 62 16.59 -4.78 -3.90
N ASP A 63 17.87 -4.45 -4.13
CA ASP A 63 18.83 -4.23 -3.05
C ASP A 63 18.63 -2.83 -2.43
N ILE A 64 17.96 -2.76 -1.30
CA ILE A 64 17.71 -1.51 -0.57
C ILE A 64 18.93 -0.97 0.16
N THR A 65 20.06 -1.70 0.21
CA THR A 65 21.33 -1.17 0.69
C THR A 65 21.94 -0.20 -0.31
N ASN A 66 21.54 -0.29 -1.59
CA ASN A 66 21.83 0.72 -2.59
C ASN A 66 21.11 2.03 -2.27
N LYS A 67 21.88 3.11 -2.12
CA LYS A 67 21.37 4.43 -1.75
C LYS A 67 20.24 4.94 -2.67
N TYR A 68 20.32 4.66 -3.97
CA TYR A 68 19.28 5.08 -4.91
C TYR A 68 17.92 4.49 -4.53
N TYR A 69 17.86 3.18 -4.29
CA TYR A 69 16.61 2.52 -3.92
C TYR A 69 16.15 2.86 -2.51
N ALA A 70 17.07 3.03 -1.57
CA ALA A 70 16.75 3.52 -0.23
C ALA A 70 16.09 4.91 -0.27
N ASP A 71 16.61 5.82 -1.10
CA ASP A 71 16.05 7.16 -1.29
C ASP A 71 14.68 7.11 -2.01
N GLN A 72 14.48 6.21 -2.98
CA GLN A 72 13.18 6.02 -3.63
C GLN A 72 12.14 5.48 -2.64
N LEU A 73 12.46 4.43 -1.88
CA LEU A 73 11.58 3.92 -0.83
C LEU A 73 11.24 4.99 0.21
N LYS A 74 12.21 5.82 0.59
CA LYS A 74 11.99 6.93 1.52
C LYS A 74 11.03 7.99 0.95
N LYS A 75 11.12 8.31 -0.34
CA LYS A 75 10.18 9.23 -1.01
C LYS A 75 8.78 8.65 -1.03
N THR A 76 8.62 7.35 -1.29
CA THR A 76 7.32 6.66 -1.25
C THR A 76 6.79 6.47 0.19
N MET A 77 7.58 6.79 1.23
CA MET A 77 7.12 6.80 2.63
C MET A 77 6.14 7.93 2.95
N GLY A 78 5.85 8.81 2.00
CA GLY A 78 4.84 9.86 2.11
C GLY A 78 3.39 9.36 2.16
N HIS A 79 3.15 8.05 2.33
CA HIS A 79 1.82 7.45 2.52
C HIS A 79 0.90 7.53 1.30
N SER A 80 1.45 7.36 0.10
CA SER A 80 0.67 7.26 -1.14
C SER A 80 0.73 5.83 -1.67
N LEU A 81 -0.42 5.16 -1.69
CA LEU A 81 -0.58 3.85 -2.33
C LEU A 81 -0.19 3.92 -3.82
N GLU A 82 -0.51 5.03 -4.48
CA GLU A 82 -0.16 5.28 -5.89
C GLU A 82 1.36 5.33 -6.10
N GLU A 83 2.09 6.06 -5.24
CA GLU A 83 3.56 6.12 -5.34
C GLU A 83 4.20 4.75 -5.12
N ALA A 84 3.68 3.97 -4.16
CA ALA A 84 4.14 2.60 -3.93
C ALA A 84 3.87 1.70 -5.15
N LEU A 85 2.70 1.82 -5.79
CA LEU A 85 2.37 1.09 -7.02
C LEU A 85 3.27 1.51 -8.18
N ASN A 86 3.51 2.81 -8.38
CA ASN A 86 4.41 3.30 -9.42
C ASN A 86 5.84 2.77 -9.25
N LEU A 87 6.34 2.73 -8.02
CA LEU A 87 7.65 2.16 -7.74
C LEU A 87 7.67 0.63 -7.99
N LEU A 88 6.62 -0.08 -7.59
CA LEU A 88 6.47 -1.51 -7.90
C LEU A 88 6.56 -1.77 -9.40
N LEU A 89 5.80 -1.02 -10.19
CA LEU A 89 5.80 -1.13 -11.66
C LEU A 89 7.20 -0.86 -12.24
N THR A 90 7.87 0.18 -11.74
CA THR A 90 9.24 0.51 -12.18
C THR A 90 10.22 -0.63 -11.89
N VAL A 91 10.11 -1.24 -10.71
CA VAL A 91 11.02 -2.31 -10.26
C VAL A 91 10.74 -3.64 -10.99
N TYR A 92 9.48 -3.96 -11.28
CA TYR A 92 9.12 -5.23 -11.92
C TYR A 92 9.14 -5.21 -13.43
N CYS A 93 8.91 -4.05 -14.04
CA CYS A 93 8.83 -3.92 -15.50
C CYS A 93 10.10 -3.35 -16.11
N GLU A 94 11.00 -2.78 -15.30
CA GLU A 94 12.22 -2.11 -15.78
C GLU A 94 11.91 -1.12 -16.91
N ASN A 95 12.36 -1.41 -18.15
CA ASN A 95 12.15 -0.58 -19.33
C ASN A 95 11.02 -1.09 -20.24
N ASP A 96 10.27 -2.12 -19.83
CA ASP A 96 9.16 -2.66 -20.64
C ASP A 96 7.85 -1.90 -20.35
N GLU A 97 7.61 -0.85 -21.14
CA GLU A 97 6.40 -0.02 -21.01
C GLU A 97 5.10 -0.81 -21.32
N ASN A 98 5.15 -1.83 -22.21
CA ASN A 98 3.98 -2.67 -22.49
C ASN A 98 3.61 -3.53 -21.27
N LEU A 99 4.61 -4.15 -20.66
CA LEU A 99 4.42 -4.93 -19.44
C LEU A 99 3.92 -4.04 -18.30
N LYS A 100 4.49 -2.84 -18.15
CA LYS A 100 4.09 -1.85 -17.15
C LYS A 100 2.62 -1.45 -17.30
N MET A 101 2.20 -1.16 -18.54
CA MET A 101 0.80 -0.83 -18.84
C MET A 101 -0.14 -2.01 -18.55
N GLN A 102 0.26 -3.23 -18.91
CA GLN A 102 -0.52 -4.44 -18.65
C GLN A 102 -0.71 -4.69 -17.15
N ILE A 103 0.37 -4.65 -16.37
CA ILE A 103 0.32 -4.87 -14.91
C ILE A 103 -0.49 -3.76 -14.23
N ASN A 104 -0.27 -2.50 -14.62
CA ASN A 104 -1.04 -1.38 -14.09
C ASN A 104 -2.54 -1.55 -14.34
N ASN A 105 -2.94 -1.89 -15.56
CA ASN A 105 -4.35 -2.13 -15.91
C ASN A 105 -4.96 -3.30 -15.11
N GLN A 106 -4.19 -4.37 -14.88
CA GLN A 106 -4.65 -5.47 -14.05
C GLN A 106 -4.85 -5.04 -12.60
N ILE A 107 -3.90 -4.30 -12.02
CA ILE A 107 -4.03 -3.80 -10.65
C ILE A 107 -5.23 -2.86 -10.53
N VAL A 108 -5.33 -1.86 -11.40
CA VAL A 108 -6.40 -0.86 -11.34
C VAL A 108 -7.77 -1.51 -11.51
N ASN A 109 -7.95 -2.37 -12.51
CA ASN A 109 -9.28 -2.90 -12.84
C ASN A 109 -9.66 -4.14 -12.03
N GLN A 110 -8.72 -5.07 -11.77
CA GLN A 110 -9.03 -6.34 -11.13
C GLN A 110 -8.83 -6.31 -9.61
N VAL A 111 -7.82 -5.57 -9.13
CA VAL A 111 -7.51 -5.47 -7.70
C VAL A 111 -8.25 -4.30 -7.08
N LEU A 112 -8.09 -3.09 -7.62
CA LEU A 112 -8.68 -1.86 -7.09
C LEU A 112 -10.09 -1.58 -7.65
N ARG A 113 -10.60 -2.45 -8.53
CA ARG A 113 -11.96 -2.38 -9.09
C ARG A 113 -12.31 -1.02 -9.71
N GLY A 114 -11.31 -0.37 -10.33
CA GLY A 114 -11.46 0.96 -10.92
C GLY A 114 -11.59 2.11 -9.93
N LYS A 115 -11.39 1.86 -8.63
CA LYS A 115 -11.47 2.93 -7.61
C LYS A 115 -10.17 3.69 -7.49
N ASP A 116 -10.28 5.01 -7.45
CA ASP A 116 -9.16 5.89 -7.11
C ASP A 116 -9.03 5.98 -5.59
N LEU A 117 -7.99 5.32 -5.05
CA LEU A 117 -7.70 5.33 -3.61
C LEU A 117 -6.76 6.46 -3.19
N LYS A 118 -6.31 7.30 -4.15
CA LYS A 118 -5.32 8.36 -3.91
C LYS A 118 -5.71 9.31 -2.79
N PHE A 119 -6.97 9.73 -2.78
CA PHE A 119 -7.48 10.69 -1.83
C PHE A 119 -8.04 10.06 -0.56
N LEU A 120 -8.37 8.77 -0.60
CA LEU A 120 -9.05 8.10 0.50
C LEU A 120 -8.19 8.08 1.77
N HIS A 121 -6.88 7.85 1.62
CA HIS A 121 -5.94 7.76 2.75
C HIS A 121 -5.97 8.99 3.69
N ASN A 122 -6.06 10.19 3.14
CA ASN A 122 -6.12 11.42 3.93
C ASN A 122 -7.55 11.81 4.30
N ASN A 123 -8.49 11.63 3.38
CA ASN A 123 -9.89 12.09 3.55
C ASN A 123 -10.65 11.30 4.61
N VAL A 124 -10.30 10.03 4.86
CA VAL A 124 -10.88 9.24 5.96
C VAL A 124 -10.39 9.65 7.36
N ARG A 125 -9.32 10.46 7.43
CA ARG A 125 -8.69 10.90 8.69
C ARG A 125 -8.94 12.35 9.03
N TYR A 126 -9.01 13.20 8.01
CA TYR A 126 -9.02 14.65 8.19
C TYR A 126 -10.08 15.29 7.29
N PRO A 127 -10.85 16.27 7.82
CA PRO A 127 -11.62 17.14 6.96
C PRO A 127 -10.70 17.87 5.98
N THR A 128 -11.03 17.83 4.69
CA THR A 128 -10.23 18.41 3.61
C THR A 128 -10.97 19.59 2.99
N TYR A 129 -10.33 20.75 2.95
CA TYR A 129 -10.90 21.92 2.27
C TYR A 129 -10.93 21.74 0.75
N LYS A 130 -12.11 21.88 0.16
CA LYS A 130 -12.32 21.83 -1.30
C LYS A 130 -12.65 23.21 -1.82
N SER A 131 -11.73 23.81 -2.55
CA SER A 131 -11.87 25.16 -3.11
C SER A 131 -13.07 25.30 -4.06
N SER A 132 -13.43 24.20 -4.76
CA SER A 132 -14.62 24.15 -5.65
C SER A 132 -15.95 24.35 -4.92
N TYR A 133 -16.03 23.90 -3.67
CA TYR A 133 -17.22 24.05 -2.83
C TYR A 133 -17.08 25.17 -1.78
N LYS A 134 -15.88 25.73 -1.63
CA LYS A 134 -15.52 26.69 -0.57
C LYS A 134 -15.84 26.18 0.85
N ASP A 135 -15.71 24.87 1.05
CA ASP A 135 -16.09 24.19 2.28
C ASP A 135 -15.15 23.04 2.61
N TYR A 136 -15.26 22.53 3.85
CA TYR A 136 -14.57 21.31 4.29
C TYR A 136 -15.44 20.10 4.02
N ILE A 137 -14.81 19.05 3.46
CA ILE A 137 -15.42 17.75 3.21
C ILE A 137 -14.72 16.70 4.08
N PHE A 138 -15.49 15.81 4.67
CA PHE A 138 -15.02 14.63 5.38
C PHE A 138 -15.65 13.39 4.74
N GLU A 139 -14.83 12.40 4.42
CA GLU A 139 -15.29 11.15 3.82
C GLU A 139 -15.70 10.17 4.95
N GLU A 140 -16.99 9.89 5.06
CA GLU A 140 -17.49 8.86 5.96
C GLU A 140 -17.58 7.52 5.23
N ILE A 141 -16.90 6.53 5.77
CA ILE A 141 -16.89 5.17 5.25
C ILE A 141 -17.99 4.35 5.94
N ASN A 142 -18.78 3.64 5.15
CA ASN A 142 -19.78 2.71 5.65
C ASN A 142 -19.24 1.25 5.69
N ALA A 143 -20.04 0.34 6.26
CA ALA A 143 -19.69 -1.06 6.38
C ALA A 143 -19.39 -1.73 5.04
N GLY A 144 -20.17 -1.42 4.00
CA GLY A 144 -19.98 -2.01 2.64
C GLY A 144 -18.68 -1.56 2.01
N GLU A 145 -18.33 -0.28 2.12
CA GLU A 145 -17.08 0.27 1.62
C GLU A 145 -15.86 -0.30 2.37
N CYS A 146 -15.99 -0.51 3.68
CA CYS A 146 -14.95 -1.12 4.49
C CYS A 146 -14.69 -2.58 4.06
N GLN A 147 -15.74 -3.38 3.85
CA GLN A 147 -15.64 -4.74 3.31
C GLN A 147 -15.05 -4.78 1.90
N GLU A 148 -15.37 -3.78 1.08
CA GLU A 148 -14.79 -3.66 -0.26
C GLU A 148 -13.27 -3.42 -0.18
N LEU A 149 -12.79 -2.57 0.73
CA LEU A 149 -11.36 -2.35 0.96
C LEU A 149 -10.65 -3.62 1.44
N ASN A 150 -11.28 -4.39 2.33
CA ASN A 150 -10.77 -5.72 2.71
C ASN A 150 -10.66 -6.63 1.48
N GLY A 151 -11.70 -6.72 0.67
CA GLY A 151 -11.69 -7.49 -0.57
C GLY A 151 -10.57 -7.09 -1.53
N MET A 152 -10.28 -5.78 -1.66
CA MET A 152 -9.18 -5.27 -2.46
C MET A 152 -7.81 -5.68 -1.86
N LEU A 153 -7.65 -5.61 -0.54
CA LEU A 153 -6.42 -6.07 0.13
C LEU A 153 -6.16 -7.56 -0.14
N GLN A 154 -7.18 -8.43 -0.02
CA GLN A 154 -7.02 -9.85 -0.31
C GLN A 154 -6.68 -10.10 -1.79
N ALA A 155 -7.33 -9.40 -2.72
CA ALA A 155 -7.03 -9.47 -4.14
C ALA A 155 -5.58 -9.00 -4.43
N LEU A 156 -5.14 -7.91 -3.80
CA LEU A 156 -3.76 -7.41 -3.92
C LEU A 156 -2.73 -8.44 -3.43
N LYS A 157 -2.95 -9.03 -2.26
CA LYS A 157 -2.06 -10.07 -1.71
C LYS A 157 -1.90 -11.25 -2.66
N LYS A 158 -3.02 -11.73 -3.22
CA LYS A 158 -3.01 -12.81 -4.21
C LYS A 158 -2.26 -12.41 -5.47
N TYR A 159 -2.58 -11.25 -6.03
CA TYR A 159 -1.96 -10.73 -7.25
C TYR A 159 -0.44 -10.54 -7.11
N LEU A 160 0.01 -9.92 -6.02
CA LEU A 160 1.44 -9.70 -5.77
C LEU A 160 2.22 -11.03 -5.65
N LYS A 161 1.61 -12.05 -5.01
CA LYS A 161 2.19 -13.40 -4.95
C LYS A 161 2.33 -14.04 -6.33
N GLU A 162 1.31 -13.91 -7.17
CA GLU A 162 1.35 -14.40 -8.57
C GLU A 162 2.39 -13.65 -9.39
N LEU A 163 2.45 -12.32 -9.26
CA LEU A 163 3.45 -11.47 -9.91
C LEU A 163 4.87 -11.89 -9.52
N GLN A 164 5.13 -12.09 -8.23
CA GLN A 164 6.42 -12.56 -7.75
C GLN A 164 6.79 -13.91 -8.37
N ASN A 165 5.89 -14.88 -8.34
CA ASN A 165 6.16 -16.21 -8.89
C ASN A 165 6.47 -16.17 -10.39
N LYS A 166 5.84 -15.27 -11.13
CA LYS A 166 6.03 -15.13 -12.59
C LYS A 166 7.36 -14.46 -12.96
N TYR A 167 7.84 -13.53 -12.13
CA TYR A 167 8.98 -12.66 -12.47
C TYR A 167 10.18 -12.78 -11.53
N MET A 168 10.21 -13.76 -10.62
CA MET A 168 11.37 -14.04 -9.76
C MET A 168 12.43 -14.95 -10.39
N PHE A 169 12.19 -15.49 -11.58
CA PHE A 169 13.07 -16.44 -12.25
C PHE A 169 13.96 -15.81 -13.33
N PHE A 170 14.30 -14.52 -13.18
CA PHE A 170 15.27 -13.86 -14.06
C PHE A 170 16.32 -13.11 -13.26
#